data_3a24d8445867d07851042ddefae59188
#
_entry.id   3a24d8445867d07851042ddefae59188
#
_cell.length_a   1.000
_cell.length_b   1.000
_cell.length_c   1.000
_cell.angle_alpha   90.00
_cell.angle_beta   90.00
_cell.angle_gamma   90.00
#
_symmetry.space_group_name_H-M   'P 1'
#
loop_
_entity.id
_entity.type
_entity.pdbx_description
1 polymer ?
#
loop_
_entity_poly.entity_id
_entity_poly.type
_entity_poly.pdbx_seq_one_letter_code
_entity_poly.pdbx_strand_id
1 'polypeptide(L)'
;MVQSSAADVDTYLTQAPDDRRAVLARLRELCRAELKGFAEVMAYGMPAYERNGTAEIAFASQKQYISFYLMRGDVRDAFGERLAGQDMGKGCLRFRQPERVDFDLVRDLLRATAATSGEVC
;
A
#
# COMPACT_ATOMS: atom_id res chain seq x y z
N MET A 1 7.98 -10.95 7.88
CA MET A 1 6.77 -10.52 7.16
C MET A 1 5.64 -11.49 7.45
N VAL A 2 4.47 -10.96 7.80
CA VAL A 2 3.27 -11.77 8.01
C VAL A 2 2.58 -11.95 6.67
N GLN A 3 2.45 -13.19 6.24
CA GLN A 3 1.77 -13.53 5.00
C GLN A 3 0.45 -14.21 5.31
N SER A 4 -0.57 -13.82 4.57
CA SER A 4 -1.90 -14.39 4.70
C SER A 4 -2.13 -15.45 3.63
N SER A 5 -2.94 -16.46 3.96
CA SER A 5 -3.42 -17.45 2.99
C SER A 5 -4.75 -17.04 2.37
N ALA A 6 -5.24 -15.82 2.66
CA ALA A 6 -6.50 -15.33 2.10
C ALA A 6 -6.46 -15.34 0.58
N ALA A 7 -7.56 -15.82 -0.03
CA ALA A 7 -7.64 -15.93 -1.49
C ALA A 7 -7.94 -14.59 -2.16
N ASP A 8 -8.53 -13.64 -1.43
CA ASP A 8 -8.91 -12.33 -1.95
C ASP A 8 -8.79 -11.27 -0.85
N VAL A 9 -8.93 -10.02 -1.27
CA VAL A 9 -8.77 -8.88 -0.35
C VAL A 9 -9.90 -8.81 0.66
N ASP A 10 -11.14 -9.15 0.27
CA ASP A 10 -12.26 -9.17 1.22
C ASP A 10 -11.95 -10.10 2.39
N THR A 11 -11.48 -11.30 2.10
CA THR A 11 -11.10 -12.27 3.12
C THR A 11 -9.93 -11.78 3.95
N TYR A 12 -8.93 -11.18 3.31
CA TYR A 12 -7.79 -10.59 4.01
C TYR A 12 -8.25 -9.57 5.05
N LEU A 13 -9.17 -8.68 4.67
CA LEU A 13 -9.67 -7.66 5.58
C LEU A 13 -10.45 -8.25 6.75
N THR A 14 -11.24 -9.30 6.52
CA THR A 14 -11.97 -9.94 7.61
C THR A 14 -11.06 -10.63 8.61
N GLN A 15 -9.89 -11.07 8.17
CA GLN A 15 -8.91 -11.74 9.03
C GLN A 15 -7.96 -10.77 9.73
N ALA A 16 -8.03 -9.48 9.38
CA ALA A 16 -7.14 -8.48 9.98
C ALA A 16 -7.51 -8.22 11.45
N PRO A 17 -6.55 -7.79 12.28
CA PRO A 17 -6.85 -7.39 13.65
C PRO A 17 -7.94 -6.34 13.71
N ASP A 18 -8.81 -6.42 14.71
CA ASP A 18 -9.99 -5.56 14.85
C ASP A 18 -9.62 -4.07 14.83
N ASP A 19 -8.53 -3.71 15.51
CA ASP A 19 -8.09 -2.31 15.63
C ASP A 19 -7.50 -1.77 14.33
N ARG A 20 -7.22 -2.62 13.34
CA ARG A 20 -6.65 -2.21 12.06
C ARG A 20 -7.63 -2.31 10.91
N ARG A 21 -8.73 -3.06 11.08
CA ARG A 21 -9.62 -3.40 9.97
C ARG A 21 -10.18 -2.17 9.25
N ALA A 22 -10.65 -1.18 9.99
CA ALA A 22 -11.21 0.03 9.40
C ALA A 22 -10.17 0.81 8.60
N VAL A 23 -8.95 0.92 9.11
CA VAL A 23 -7.86 1.61 8.44
C VAL A 23 -7.45 0.88 7.15
N LEU A 24 -7.34 -0.45 7.23
CA LEU A 24 -7.00 -1.26 6.05
C LEU A 24 -8.09 -1.17 4.99
N ALA A 25 -9.36 -1.18 5.41
CA ALA A 25 -10.47 -1.00 4.47
C ALA A 25 -10.40 0.36 3.78
N ARG A 26 -10.04 1.41 4.51
CA ARG A 26 -9.88 2.74 3.95
C ARG A 26 -8.71 2.82 2.98
N LEU A 27 -7.60 2.16 3.29
CA LEU A 27 -6.48 2.05 2.34
C LEU A 27 -6.91 1.37 1.06
N ARG A 28 -7.69 0.29 1.16
CA ARG A 28 -8.22 -0.40 -0.01
C ARG A 28 -9.10 0.52 -0.85
N GLU A 29 -10.00 1.26 -0.23
CA GLU A 29 -10.88 2.18 -0.94
C GLU A 29 -10.09 3.24 -1.69
N LEU A 30 -9.07 3.82 -1.06
CA LEU A 30 -8.19 4.77 -1.71
C LEU A 30 -7.48 4.16 -2.92
N CYS A 31 -6.91 2.98 -2.75
CA CYS A 31 -6.24 2.30 -3.86
C CYS A 31 -7.20 2.09 -5.03
N ARG A 32 -8.41 1.61 -4.77
CA ARG A 32 -9.39 1.37 -5.82
C ARG A 32 -9.87 2.65 -6.49
N ALA A 33 -9.97 3.74 -5.73
CA ALA A 33 -10.41 5.02 -6.26
C ALA A 33 -9.33 5.70 -7.12
N GLU A 34 -8.07 5.64 -6.68
CA GLU A 34 -6.98 6.36 -7.33
C GLU A 34 -6.23 5.55 -8.39
N LEU A 35 -6.23 4.22 -8.27
CA LEU A 35 -5.51 3.34 -9.18
C LEU A 35 -6.45 2.75 -10.23
N LYS A 36 -7.09 3.62 -11.01
CA LYS A 36 -7.99 3.17 -12.09
C LYS A 36 -7.18 2.45 -13.16
N GLY A 37 -7.71 1.31 -13.60
CA GLY A 37 -7.02 0.46 -14.57
C GLY A 37 -6.04 -0.53 -13.96
N PHE A 38 -5.81 -0.45 -12.64
CA PHE A 38 -5.01 -1.46 -11.94
C PHE A 38 -5.90 -2.63 -11.51
N ALA A 39 -5.33 -3.82 -11.48
CA ALA A 39 -6.02 -5.01 -10.96
C ALA A 39 -5.68 -5.18 -9.49
N GLU A 40 -6.72 -5.37 -8.66
CA GLU A 40 -6.55 -5.71 -7.25
C GLU A 40 -6.36 -7.21 -7.13
N VAL A 41 -5.25 -7.63 -6.56
CA VAL A 41 -4.91 -9.04 -6.41
C VAL A 41 -4.33 -9.32 -5.03
N MET A 42 -4.22 -10.59 -4.67
CA MET A 42 -3.40 -11.02 -3.54
C MET A 42 -2.05 -11.46 -4.09
N ALA A 43 -0.99 -10.84 -3.60
CA ALA A 43 0.37 -11.20 -3.98
C ALA A 43 1.25 -11.16 -2.73
N TYR A 44 2.11 -12.15 -2.58
CA TYR A 44 2.98 -12.27 -1.40
C TYR A 44 2.20 -12.23 -0.08
N GLY A 45 0.98 -12.76 -0.09
CA GLY A 45 0.13 -12.80 1.10
C GLY A 45 -0.45 -11.45 1.52
N MET A 46 -0.56 -10.49 0.62
CA MET A 46 -1.09 -9.16 0.91
C MET A 46 -1.83 -8.56 -0.28
N PRO A 47 -2.73 -7.60 -0.04
CA PRO A 47 -3.37 -6.85 -1.13
C PRO A 47 -2.33 -6.11 -1.96
N ALA A 48 -2.41 -6.27 -3.27
CA ALA A 48 -1.50 -5.64 -4.21
C ALA A 48 -2.26 -5.14 -5.43
N TYR A 49 -1.69 -4.16 -6.12
CA TYR A 49 -2.33 -3.50 -7.26
C TYR A 49 -1.37 -3.53 -8.43
N GLU A 50 -1.81 -4.19 -9.50
CA GLU A 50 -1.00 -4.48 -10.67
C GLU A 50 -1.48 -3.70 -11.89
N ARG A 51 -0.51 -3.24 -12.68
CA ARG A 51 -0.75 -2.70 -13.99
C ARG A 51 0.12 -3.48 -14.98
N ASN A 52 -0.52 -4.03 -16.02
CA ASN A 52 0.18 -4.89 -16.99
C ASN A 52 0.93 -6.05 -16.33
N GLY A 53 0.31 -6.64 -15.31
CA GLY A 53 0.87 -7.82 -14.62
C GLY A 53 1.99 -7.52 -13.64
N THR A 54 2.30 -6.25 -13.39
CA THR A 54 3.37 -5.86 -12.46
C THR A 54 2.78 -5.09 -11.28
N ALA A 55 3.04 -5.56 -10.07
CA ALA A 55 2.59 -4.89 -8.86
C ALA A 55 3.39 -3.59 -8.64
N GLU A 56 2.68 -2.48 -8.44
CA GLU A 56 3.31 -1.18 -8.18
C GLU A 56 3.01 -0.67 -6.78
N ILE A 57 1.91 -1.10 -6.18
CA ILE A 57 1.44 -0.72 -4.86
C ILE A 57 1.00 -1.97 -4.11
N ALA A 58 1.24 -2.00 -2.81
CA ALA A 58 0.69 -3.03 -1.93
C ALA A 58 0.58 -2.47 -0.52
N PHE A 59 -0.21 -3.13 0.33
CA PHE A 59 -0.23 -2.81 1.75
C PHE A 59 -0.42 -4.10 2.56
N ALA A 60 -0.02 -4.06 3.82
CA ALA A 60 -0.14 -5.22 4.68
C ALA A 60 -0.26 -4.84 6.14
N SER A 61 -0.98 -5.68 6.88
CA SER A 61 -0.95 -5.66 8.34
C SER A 61 0.20 -6.56 8.79
N GLN A 62 1.27 -5.96 9.27
CA GLN A 62 2.42 -6.68 9.81
C GLN A 62 2.28 -6.85 11.32
N LYS A 63 3.19 -7.56 11.93
CA LYS A 63 3.11 -7.84 13.36
C LYS A 63 3.14 -6.57 14.20
N GLN A 64 4.00 -5.61 13.88
CA GLN A 64 4.23 -4.42 14.69
C GLN A 64 3.83 -3.12 14.01
N TYR A 65 3.35 -3.17 12.77
CA TYR A 65 2.99 -1.96 12.01
C TYR A 65 2.11 -2.33 10.83
N ILE A 66 1.50 -1.29 10.24
CA ILE A 66 0.88 -1.39 8.92
C ILE A 66 1.92 -0.90 7.92
N SER A 67 2.15 -1.66 6.86
CA SER A 67 3.09 -1.28 5.82
C SER A 67 2.37 -0.89 4.54
N PHE A 68 2.89 0.14 3.88
CA PHE A 68 2.44 0.57 2.56
C PHE A 68 3.65 0.50 1.64
N TYR A 69 3.55 -0.32 0.60
CA TYR A 69 4.66 -0.56 -0.32
C TYR A 69 4.52 0.31 -1.56
N LEU A 70 5.51 1.14 -1.79
CA LEU A 70 5.66 1.96 -2.99
C LEU A 70 6.78 1.35 -3.82
N MET A 71 6.43 0.64 -4.88
CA MET A 71 7.40 -0.13 -5.66
C MET A 71 8.00 0.69 -6.80
N ARG A 72 7.50 1.89 -7.02
CA ARG A 72 7.98 2.82 -8.04
C ARG A 72 9.05 3.73 -7.45
N GLY A 73 10.30 3.50 -7.80
CA GLY A 73 11.42 4.29 -7.30
C GLY A 73 11.38 5.75 -7.76
N ASP A 74 10.87 6.00 -8.98
CA ASP A 74 10.74 7.34 -9.51
C ASP A 74 9.74 8.18 -8.68
N VAL A 75 8.63 7.57 -8.27
CA VAL A 75 7.65 8.24 -7.42
C VAL A 75 8.23 8.52 -6.03
N ARG A 76 8.94 7.53 -5.46
CA ARG A 76 9.63 7.72 -4.19
C ARG A 76 10.59 8.89 -4.24
N ASP A 77 11.37 8.99 -5.31
CA ASP A 77 12.35 10.07 -5.47
C ASP A 77 11.66 11.43 -5.62
N ALA A 78 10.56 11.48 -6.37
CA ALA A 78 9.79 12.71 -6.56
C ALA A 78 9.17 13.21 -5.24
N PHE A 79 8.89 12.31 -4.29
CA PHE A 79 8.30 12.64 -3.01
C PHE A 79 9.32 12.70 -1.88
N GLY A 80 10.61 12.81 -2.20
CA GLY A 80 11.69 12.73 -1.21
C GLY A 80 11.50 13.66 -0.01
N GLU A 81 11.07 14.90 -0.23
CA GLU A 81 10.85 15.85 0.87
C GLU A 81 9.70 15.43 1.77
N ARG A 82 8.59 14.97 1.18
CA ARG A 82 7.42 14.53 1.96
C ARG A 82 7.66 13.21 2.68
N LEU A 83 8.58 12.40 2.16
CA LEU A 83 8.92 11.11 2.77
C LEU A 83 10.03 11.25 3.81
N ALA A 84 10.74 12.38 3.82
CA ALA A 84 11.74 12.64 4.83
C ALA A 84 11.09 12.65 6.21
N GLY A 85 11.69 11.96 7.17
CA GLY A 85 11.12 11.85 8.51
C GLY A 85 10.08 10.77 8.70
N GLN A 86 9.64 10.12 7.62
CA GLN A 86 8.75 8.96 7.74
C GLN A 86 9.56 7.72 8.13
N ASP A 87 8.89 6.78 8.80
CA ASP A 87 9.48 5.48 9.11
C ASP A 87 9.46 4.64 7.84
N MET A 88 10.60 4.57 7.16
CA MET A 88 10.70 3.90 5.88
C MET A 88 11.78 2.84 5.86
N GLY A 89 11.42 1.69 5.27
CA GLY A 89 12.38 0.77 4.74
C GLY A 89 12.60 1.05 3.25
N LYS A 90 13.21 0.14 2.54
CA LYS A 90 13.43 0.25 1.10
C LYS A 90 12.11 0.05 0.36
N GLY A 91 11.45 1.13 0.00
CA GLY A 91 10.17 1.09 -0.70
C GLY A 91 8.96 0.82 0.20
N CYS A 92 9.12 0.88 1.50
CA CYS A 92 8.05 0.53 2.44
C CYS A 92 7.89 1.64 3.48
N LEU A 93 6.69 2.24 3.52
CA LEU A 93 6.27 3.14 4.59
C LEU A 93 5.69 2.29 5.72
N ARG A 94 6.10 2.57 6.95
CA ARG A 94 5.61 1.86 8.13
C ARG A 94 4.82 2.80 9.01
N PHE A 95 3.62 2.40 9.39
CA PHE A 95 2.78 3.12 10.33
C PHE A 95 2.58 2.23 11.55
N ARG A 96 3.24 2.60 12.66
CA ARG A 96 3.28 1.75 13.85
C ARG A 96 1.94 1.63 14.55
N GLN A 97 1.05 2.61 14.33
CA GLN A 97 -0.29 2.61 14.89
C GLN A 97 -1.28 2.94 13.79
N PRO A 98 -2.50 2.34 13.80
CA PRO A 98 -3.50 2.60 12.76
C PRO A 98 -3.84 4.08 12.59
N GLU A 99 -3.96 4.81 13.69
CA GLU A 99 -4.29 6.24 13.67
C GLU A 99 -3.17 7.12 13.12
N ARG A 100 -1.98 6.56 12.90
CA ARG A 100 -0.86 7.30 12.32
C ARG A 100 -0.75 7.17 10.81
N VAL A 101 -1.64 6.41 10.19
CA VAL A 101 -1.65 6.31 8.73
C VAL A 101 -1.99 7.67 8.14
N ASP A 102 -1.07 8.20 7.32
CA ASP A 102 -1.25 9.49 6.66
C ASP A 102 -1.95 9.26 5.33
N PHE A 103 -3.27 9.36 5.34
CA PHE A 103 -4.07 9.09 4.15
C PHE A 103 -3.87 10.14 3.06
N ASP A 104 -3.55 11.38 3.42
CA ASP A 104 -3.27 12.41 2.42
C ASP A 104 -1.99 12.09 1.65
N LEU A 105 -0.95 11.68 2.36
CA LEU A 105 0.30 11.25 1.73
C LEU A 105 0.08 10.03 0.85
N VAL A 106 -0.62 9.03 1.37
CA VAL A 106 -0.91 7.81 0.60
C VAL A 106 -1.68 8.15 -0.67
N ARG A 107 -2.73 8.98 -0.56
CA ARG A 107 -3.51 9.41 -1.72
C ARG A 107 -2.62 10.05 -2.79
N ASP A 108 -1.74 10.95 -2.37
CA ASP A 108 -0.89 11.66 -3.33
C ASP A 108 0.13 10.73 -3.99
N LEU A 109 0.66 9.76 -3.24
CA LEU A 109 1.53 8.73 -3.79
C LEU A 109 0.80 7.87 -4.81
N LEU A 110 -0.45 7.49 -4.52
CA LEU A 110 -1.28 6.71 -5.43
C LEU A 110 -1.56 7.48 -6.72
N ARG A 111 -1.91 8.76 -6.59
CA ARG A 111 -2.18 9.61 -7.76
C ARG A 111 -0.94 9.75 -8.64
N ALA A 112 0.21 9.96 -8.04
CA ALA A 112 1.46 10.07 -8.79
C ALA A 112 1.81 8.76 -9.49
N THR A 113 1.59 7.63 -8.83
CA THR A 113 1.82 6.31 -9.41
C THR A 113 0.91 6.08 -10.61
N ALA A 114 -0.38 6.39 -10.47
CA ALA A 114 -1.36 6.18 -11.55
C ALA A 114 -1.14 7.12 -12.73
N ALA A 115 -0.70 8.36 -12.47
CA ALA A 115 -0.51 9.38 -13.51
C ALA A 115 0.75 9.18 -14.34
N THR A 116 1.68 8.33 -13.91
CA THR A 116 2.97 8.12 -14.56
C THR A 116 3.21 6.63 -14.75
N SER A 117 4.26 6.30 -15.50
CA SER A 117 4.75 4.93 -15.60
C SER A 117 6.25 4.93 -15.35
N GLY A 118 6.74 3.80 -14.85
CA GLY A 118 8.15 3.67 -14.54
C GLY A 118 8.48 2.24 -14.10
N GLU A 119 9.75 1.97 -13.88
CA GLU A 119 10.18 0.66 -13.45
C GLU A 119 9.90 0.44 -11.97
N VAL A 120 9.54 -0.79 -11.62
CA VAL A 120 9.44 -1.19 -10.22
C VAL A 120 10.78 -1.75 -9.75
N CYS A 121 11.05 -1.52 -8.47
CA CYS A 121 12.28 -2.01 -7.85
C CYS A 121 12.23 -3.49 -7.53
#